data_9d7bb2cba042af01cfa058fa3c79ae12
#
_entry.id   9d7bb2cba042af01cfa058fa3c79ae12
#
_cell.length_a   1.000
_cell.length_b   1.000
_cell.length_c   1.000
_cell.angle_alpha   90.00
_cell.angle_beta   90.00
_cell.angle_gamma   90.00
#
_symmetry.space_group_name_H-M   'P 1'
#
loop_
_entity.id
_entity.type
_entity.pdbx_description
1 polymer ?
#
loop_
_entity_poly.entity_id
_entity_poly.type
_entity_poly.pdbx_seq_one_letter_code
_entity_poly.pdbx_strand_id
1 'polypeptide(L)'
;MKRNRITFLIAELILVAIAGIFINRIFREDNPQKRVAVILPDSGNTRWEGLVNGLKQSAQVNNIHLIICNTDEIVSADDEKELIDEQLENDVDAFIICPAPGTDTKDMLTSLQAEKETFVLITEDAYMADDTESTGFVTIKPDNYQIGYTLGRQIIKNDTDKPDGKKIGVIVGRAETEASVSRVKGLTDALAGYNCEFVWTYNQNSGKDTCKAVDSLEAVDYIAAMDTEALDTLGE
;
A
#
# COMPACT_ATOMS: atom_id res chain seq x y z
N MET A 1 -29.44 37.87 -59.09
CA MET A 1 -30.17 37.40 -57.86
C MET A 1 -30.02 35.88 -57.59
N LYS A 2 -30.02 34.99 -58.56
CA LYS A 2 -29.89 33.52 -58.32
C LYS A 2 -28.53 33.10 -57.69
N ARG A 3 -27.40 33.72 -58.08
CA ARG A 3 -26.05 33.39 -57.60
C ARG A 3 -25.85 33.64 -56.09
N ASN A 4 -26.44 34.72 -55.57
CA ASN A 4 -26.34 35.02 -54.13
C ASN A 4 -27.17 34.05 -53.27
N ARG A 5 -28.27 33.50 -53.80
CA ARG A 5 -29.04 32.48 -53.07
C ARG A 5 -28.32 31.15 -52.96
N ILE A 6 -27.62 30.75 -54.02
CA ILE A 6 -26.81 29.52 -54.02
C ILE A 6 -25.61 29.62 -53.06
N THR A 7 -24.93 30.77 -53.05
CA THR A 7 -23.81 31.02 -52.07
C THR A 7 -24.30 31.02 -50.63
N PHE A 8 -25.49 31.58 -50.39
CA PHE A 8 -26.09 31.59 -49.06
C PHE A 8 -26.45 30.17 -48.58
N LEU A 9 -27.06 29.35 -49.44
CA LEU A 9 -27.41 27.94 -49.13
C LEU A 9 -26.18 27.10 -48.86
N ILE A 10 -25.07 27.30 -49.62
CA ILE A 10 -23.80 26.60 -49.38
C ILE A 10 -23.20 26.98 -48.05
N ALA A 11 -23.23 28.30 -47.67
CA ALA A 11 -22.73 28.75 -46.40
C ALA A 11 -23.53 28.19 -45.23
N GLU A 12 -24.87 28.13 -45.36
CA GLU A 12 -25.77 27.58 -44.35
C GLU A 12 -25.52 26.07 -44.18
N LEU A 13 -25.30 25.32 -45.27
CA LEU A 13 -25.03 23.89 -45.24
C LEU A 13 -23.67 23.59 -44.58
N ILE A 14 -22.64 24.43 -44.81
CA ILE A 14 -21.34 24.33 -44.15
C ILE A 14 -21.48 24.58 -42.66
N LEU A 15 -22.29 25.59 -42.27
CA LEU A 15 -22.51 25.95 -40.88
C LEU A 15 -23.21 24.82 -40.09
N VAL A 16 -24.22 24.19 -40.74
CA VAL A 16 -24.92 23.02 -40.19
C VAL A 16 -23.97 21.83 -40.06
N ALA A 17 -23.10 21.58 -41.06
CA ALA A 17 -22.11 20.52 -41.00
C ALA A 17 -21.10 20.75 -39.88
N ILE A 18 -20.60 21.98 -39.71
CA ILE A 18 -19.72 22.35 -38.60
C ILE A 18 -20.43 22.17 -37.26
N ALA A 19 -21.67 22.64 -37.11
CA ALA A 19 -22.47 22.45 -35.91
C ALA A 19 -22.67 20.94 -35.62
N GLY A 20 -22.94 20.12 -36.62
CA GLY A 20 -23.06 18.66 -36.47
C GLY A 20 -21.74 18.00 -36.00
N ILE A 21 -20.60 18.46 -36.51
CA ILE A 21 -19.27 17.97 -36.04
C ILE A 21 -19.06 18.40 -34.60
N PHE A 22 -19.36 19.61 -34.20
CA PHE A 22 -19.24 20.10 -32.81
C PHE A 22 -20.17 19.34 -31.88
N ILE A 23 -21.43 19.14 -32.27
CA ILE A 23 -22.41 18.37 -31.50
C ILE A 23 -21.90 16.93 -31.34
N ASN A 24 -21.46 16.28 -32.42
CA ASN A 24 -20.91 14.92 -32.34
C ASN A 24 -19.64 14.84 -31.49
N ARG A 25 -18.86 15.91 -31.43
CA ARG A 25 -17.66 15.98 -30.58
C ARG A 25 -18.00 16.22 -29.09
N ILE A 26 -19.05 16.97 -28.81
CA ILE A 26 -19.57 17.25 -27.45
C ILE A 26 -20.32 16.02 -26.91
N PHE A 27 -21.07 15.31 -27.75
CA PHE A 27 -21.82 14.11 -27.39
C PHE A 27 -21.06 12.80 -27.72
N ARG A 28 -19.83 12.87 -28.24
CA ARG A 28 -18.95 11.72 -28.17
C ARG A 28 -18.70 11.53 -26.68
N GLU A 29 -19.28 10.47 -26.13
CA GLU A 29 -18.94 9.97 -24.82
C GLU A 29 -17.42 9.74 -24.83
N ASP A 30 -16.65 10.70 -24.33
CA ASP A 30 -15.31 10.38 -23.85
C ASP A 30 -15.57 9.26 -22.85
N ASN A 31 -15.05 8.08 -23.11
CA ASN A 31 -15.14 6.96 -22.18
C ASN A 31 -14.77 7.54 -20.81
N PRO A 32 -15.70 7.61 -19.85
CA PRO A 32 -15.43 8.31 -18.61
C PRO A 32 -14.15 7.70 -18.02
N GLN A 33 -13.20 8.57 -17.63
CA GLN A 33 -11.96 8.10 -17.02
C GLN A 33 -12.34 7.25 -15.82
N LYS A 34 -11.79 6.04 -15.74
CA LYS A 34 -11.93 5.21 -14.56
C LYS A 34 -11.27 5.93 -13.37
N ARG A 35 -11.96 5.96 -12.26
CA ARG A 35 -11.51 6.60 -11.02
C ARG A 35 -10.96 5.52 -10.09
N VAL A 36 -9.70 5.66 -9.70
CA VAL A 36 -9.01 4.69 -8.83
C VAL A 36 -8.52 5.43 -7.59
N ALA A 37 -9.01 5.03 -6.43
CA ALA A 37 -8.54 5.54 -5.14
C ALA A 37 -7.37 4.70 -4.63
N VAL A 38 -6.40 5.39 -4.04
CA VAL A 38 -5.23 4.78 -3.40
C VAL A 38 -5.28 5.11 -1.92
N ILE A 39 -5.37 4.08 -1.09
CA ILE A 39 -5.44 4.17 0.37
C ILE A 39 -4.13 3.62 0.94
N LEU A 40 -3.35 4.51 1.55
CA LEU A 40 -2.05 4.21 2.15
C LEU A 40 -2.02 4.78 3.57
N PRO A 41 -1.52 4.04 4.57
CA PRO A 41 -1.33 4.63 5.90
C PRO A 41 -0.26 5.71 5.85
N ASP A 42 -0.51 6.85 6.50
CA ASP A 42 0.38 8.03 6.47
C ASP A 42 0.83 8.36 5.04
N SER A 43 -0.15 8.68 4.18
CA SER A 43 0.05 8.86 2.73
C SER A 43 1.04 9.97 2.36
N GLY A 44 1.33 10.88 3.29
CA GLY A 44 2.35 11.93 3.15
C GLY A 44 3.79 11.46 3.40
N ASN A 45 3.98 10.25 3.90
CA ASN A 45 5.31 9.73 4.22
C ASN A 45 6.16 9.50 2.97
N THR A 46 7.44 9.86 3.05
CA THR A 46 8.42 9.74 1.94
C THR A 46 8.61 8.30 1.47
N ARG A 47 8.33 7.29 2.30
CA ARG A 47 8.36 5.88 1.92
C ARG A 47 7.48 5.56 0.71
N TRP A 48 6.41 6.32 0.51
CA TRP A 48 5.45 6.12 -0.57
C TRP A 48 5.81 6.85 -1.87
N GLU A 49 6.78 7.77 -1.87
CA GLU A 49 7.09 8.60 -3.04
C GLU A 49 7.34 7.80 -4.31
N GLY A 50 8.13 6.73 -4.23
CA GLY A 50 8.43 5.88 -5.37
C GLY A 50 7.18 5.19 -5.94
N LEU A 51 6.35 4.63 -5.06
CA LEU A 51 5.09 3.97 -5.42
C LEU A 51 4.11 4.97 -6.03
N VAL A 52 3.86 6.09 -5.35
CA VAL A 52 2.91 7.11 -5.78
C VAL A 52 3.32 7.71 -7.13
N ASN A 53 4.62 7.97 -7.34
CA ASN A 53 5.12 8.45 -8.63
C ASN A 53 4.91 7.41 -9.75
N GLY A 54 5.16 6.13 -9.48
CA GLY A 54 4.88 5.05 -10.42
C GLY A 54 3.40 4.93 -10.77
N LEU A 55 2.52 5.01 -9.76
CA LEU A 55 1.06 4.99 -9.95
C LEU A 55 0.58 6.19 -10.77
N LYS A 56 1.07 7.40 -10.49
CA LYS A 56 0.73 8.61 -11.27
C LYS A 56 1.14 8.49 -12.74
N GLN A 57 2.34 7.98 -13.00
CA GLN A 57 2.80 7.76 -14.38
C GLN A 57 1.94 6.73 -15.11
N SER A 58 1.64 5.60 -14.44
CA SER A 58 0.78 4.55 -14.98
C SER A 58 -0.64 5.06 -15.26
N ALA A 59 -1.21 5.82 -14.33
CA ALA A 59 -2.54 6.39 -14.46
C ALA A 59 -2.62 7.35 -15.67
N GLN A 60 -1.61 8.19 -15.86
CA GLN A 60 -1.53 9.11 -17.00
C GLN A 60 -1.49 8.35 -18.35
N VAL A 61 -0.70 7.28 -18.45
CA VAL A 61 -0.59 6.47 -19.68
C VAL A 61 -1.89 5.73 -19.99
N ASN A 62 -2.59 5.28 -18.95
CA ASN A 62 -3.81 4.47 -19.10
C ASN A 62 -5.11 5.30 -19.04
N ASN A 63 -5.01 6.63 -19.04
CA ASN A 63 -6.17 7.55 -18.93
C ASN A 63 -7.06 7.25 -17.71
N ILE A 64 -6.42 7.03 -16.54
CA ILE A 64 -7.07 6.79 -15.26
C ILE A 64 -7.04 8.07 -14.43
N HIS A 65 -8.15 8.41 -13.78
CA HIS A 65 -8.20 9.44 -12.75
C HIS A 65 -7.78 8.84 -11.42
N LEU A 66 -6.52 9.06 -11.04
CA LEU A 66 -5.94 8.55 -9.79
C LEU A 66 -6.20 9.52 -8.63
N ILE A 67 -6.76 9.02 -7.56
CA ILE A 67 -7.05 9.76 -6.33
C ILE A 67 -6.15 9.18 -5.23
N ILE A 68 -5.20 9.96 -4.74
CA ILE A 68 -4.42 9.58 -3.55
C ILE A 68 -5.17 10.13 -2.34
N CYS A 69 -5.71 9.26 -1.52
CA CYS A 69 -6.39 9.67 -0.29
C CYS A 69 -5.37 10.27 0.67
N ASN A 70 -5.67 11.47 1.19
CA ASN A 70 -4.83 12.09 2.20
C ASN A 70 -5.19 11.46 3.55
N THR A 71 -4.28 10.67 4.09
CA THR A 71 -4.52 9.90 5.30
C THR A 71 -3.44 10.17 6.33
N ASP A 72 -3.84 10.15 7.58
CA ASP A 72 -2.96 9.92 8.71
C ASP A 72 -2.65 8.41 8.82
N GLU A 73 -2.14 7.96 9.95
CA GLU A 73 -1.95 6.54 10.18
C GLU A 73 -3.31 5.81 10.25
N ILE A 74 -3.42 4.71 9.48
CA ILE A 74 -4.58 3.82 9.51
C ILE A 74 -4.26 2.69 10.49
N VAL A 75 -4.95 2.66 11.62
CA VAL A 75 -4.64 1.75 12.72
C VAL A 75 -5.64 0.60 12.89
N SER A 76 -6.76 0.65 12.17
CA SER A 76 -7.82 -0.36 12.27
C SER A 76 -8.57 -0.57 10.96
N ALA A 77 -9.29 -1.70 10.87
CA ALA A 77 -10.20 -1.98 9.76
C ALA A 77 -11.35 -0.96 9.66
N ASP A 78 -11.78 -0.39 10.80
CA ASP A 78 -12.85 0.61 10.82
C ASP A 78 -12.37 1.93 10.19
N ASP A 79 -11.15 2.38 10.51
CA ASP A 79 -10.56 3.58 9.89
C ASP A 79 -10.44 3.42 8.37
N GLU A 80 -9.99 2.23 7.92
CA GLU A 80 -9.85 1.92 6.50
C GLU A 80 -11.21 1.87 5.80
N LYS A 81 -12.21 1.27 6.46
CA LYS A 81 -13.57 1.19 5.93
C LYS A 81 -14.20 2.58 5.75
N GLU A 82 -14.03 3.49 6.71
CA GLU A 82 -14.55 4.85 6.61
C GLU A 82 -13.99 5.56 5.37
N LEU A 83 -12.69 5.41 5.10
CA LEU A 83 -12.06 5.96 3.89
C LEU A 83 -12.59 5.32 2.60
N ILE A 84 -12.81 4.02 2.60
CA ILE A 84 -13.39 3.30 1.45
C ILE A 84 -14.81 3.80 1.19
N ASP A 85 -15.65 3.86 2.21
CA ASP A 85 -17.05 4.30 2.11
C ASP A 85 -17.12 5.75 1.57
N GLU A 86 -16.26 6.64 2.05
CA GLU A 86 -16.16 8.01 1.52
C GLU A 86 -15.83 8.03 0.02
N GLN A 87 -14.92 7.19 -0.43
CA GLN A 87 -14.53 7.15 -1.83
C GLN A 87 -15.60 6.48 -2.72
N LEU A 88 -16.37 5.54 -2.18
CA LEU A 88 -17.54 4.97 -2.87
C LEU A 88 -18.61 6.03 -3.11
N GLU A 89 -18.87 6.92 -2.13
CA GLU A 89 -19.78 8.06 -2.31
C GLU A 89 -19.29 9.04 -3.39
N ASN A 90 -17.98 9.03 -3.68
CA ASN A 90 -17.35 9.83 -4.72
C ASN A 90 -17.27 9.10 -6.09
N ASP A 91 -18.04 8.05 -6.33
CA ASP A 91 -18.08 7.28 -7.59
C ASP A 91 -16.68 6.73 -8.00
N VAL A 92 -15.92 6.17 -7.09
CA VAL A 92 -14.66 5.47 -7.38
C VAL A 92 -14.96 4.09 -7.98
N ASP A 93 -14.26 3.72 -9.05
CA ASP A 93 -14.44 2.44 -9.76
C ASP A 93 -13.57 1.29 -9.20
N ALA A 94 -12.47 1.62 -8.51
CA ALA A 94 -11.55 0.62 -7.96
C ALA A 94 -10.62 1.21 -6.90
N PHE A 95 -10.04 0.33 -6.08
CA PHE A 95 -9.14 0.69 -5.00
C PHE A 95 -7.77 0.02 -5.12
N ILE A 96 -6.74 0.74 -4.69
CA ILE A 96 -5.41 0.23 -4.39
C ILE A 96 -5.18 0.45 -2.90
N ILE A 97 -5.07 -0.62 -2.13
CA ILE A 97 -5.13 -0.58 -0.67
C ILE A 97 -3.85 -1.19 -0.07
N CYS A 98 -3.19 -0.46 0.83
CA CYS A 98 -2.26 -1.06 1.77
C CYS A 98 -3.05 -1.40 3.03
N PRO A 99 -3.33 -2.69 3.31
CA PRO A 99 -4.34 -3.09 4.29
C PRO A 99 -4.01 -2.60 5.71
N ALA A 100 -5.06 -2.27 6.47
CA ALA A 100 -4.96 -1.95 7.87
C ALA A 100 -4.42 -3.14 8.69
N PRO A 101 -3.75 -2.91 9.83
CA PRO A 101 -3.33 -3.98 10.71
C PRO A 101 -4.53 -4.66 11.39
N GLY A 102 -4.30 -5.87 11.89
CA GLY A 102 -5.30 -6.64 12.64
C GLY A 102 -6.11 -7.62 11.79
N THR A 103 -6.72 -8.58 12.47
CA THR A 103 -7.46 -9.69 11.85
C THR A 103 -8.78 -9.28 11.22
N ASP A 104 -9.38 -8.18 11.70
CA ASP A 104 -10.70 -7.72 11.27
C ASP A 104 -10.68 -7.15 9.84
N THR A 105 -9.50 -6.73 9.37
CA THR A 105 -9.30 -6.21 8.01
C THR A 105 -9.67 -7.25 6.94
N LYS A 106 -9.36 -8.54 7.17
CA LYS A 106 -9.77 -9.61 6.24
C LYS A 106 -11.28 -9.69 6.08
N ASP A 107 -12.03 -9.60 7.18
CA ASP A 107 -13.50 -9.70 7.15
C ASP A 107 -14.11 -8.47 6.48
N MET A 108 -13.56 -7.29 6.73
CA MET A 108 -13.95 -6.04 6.07
C MET A 108 -13.72 -6.12 4.55
N LEU A 109 -12.54 -6.55 4.10
CA LEU A 109 -12.21 -6.70 2.68
C LEU A 109 -13.04 -7.82 2.02
N THR A 110 -13.38 -8.89 2.75
CA THR A 110 -14.28 -9.94 2.27
C THR A 110 -15.69 -9.37 2.02
N SER A 111 -16.17 -8.50 2.89
CA SER A 111 -17.45 -7.82 2.72
C SER A 111 -17.42 -6.91 1.49
N LEU A 112 -16.35 -6.14 1.30
CA LEU A 112 -16.15 -5.29 0.13
C LEU A 112 -16.14 -6.10 -1.18
N GLN A 113 -15.50 -7.27 -1.18
CA GLN A 113 -15.51 -8.19 -2.33
C GLN A 113 -16.91 -8.77 -2.60
N ALA A 114 -17.70 -9.07 -1.56
CA ALA A 114 -19.07 -9.56 -1.68
C ALA A 114 -20.01 -8.50 -2.29
N GLU A 115 -19.75 -7.22 -2.05
CA GLU A 115 -20.41 -6.06 -2.64
C GLU A 115 -19.98 -5.81 -4.10
N LYS A 116 -19.03 -6.61 -4.59
CA LYS A 116 -18.44 -6.57 -5.95
C LYS A 116 -17.57 -5.33 -6.20
N GLU A 117 -17.09 -4.72 -5.17
CA GLU A 117 -16.12 -3.65 -5.29
C GLU A 117 -14.78 -4.20 -5.77
N THR A 118 -14.11 -3.45 -6.63
CA THR A 118 -12.85 -3.87 -7.24
C THR A 118 -11.68 -3.31 -6.46
N PHE A 119 -10.82 -4.17 -5.95
CA PHE A 119 -9.60 -3.72 -5.27
C PHE A 119 -8.40 -4.63 -5.51
N VAL A 120 -7.22 -4.09 -5.27
CA VAL A 120 -5.94 -4.80 -5.22
C VAL A 120 -5.19 -4.36 -3.96
N LEU A 121 -4.65 -5.34 -3.24
CA LEU A 121 -3.78 -5.07 -2.10
C LEU A 121 -2.34 -4.84 -2.57
N ILE A 122 -1.64 -3.95 -1.89
CA ILE A 122 -0.23 -3.64 -2.19
C ILE A 122 0.60 -3.71 -0.92
N THR A 123 1.90 -4.04 -1.11
CA THR A 123 2.93 -4.16 -0.08
C THR A 123 2.79 -5.37 0.83
N GLU A 124 1.58 -5.75 1.20
CA GLU A 124 1.27 -6.87 2.09
C GLU A 124 -0.14 -7.41 1.82
N ASP A 125 -0.42 -8.63 2.26
CA ASP A 125 -1.75 -9.21 2.28
C ASP A 125 -2.48 -8.82 3.58
N ALA A 126 -3.79 -9.02 3.66
CA ALA A 126 -4.50 -8.85 4.92
C ALA A 126 -3.96 -9.83 5.97
N TYR A 127 -3.75 -9.33 7.18
CA TYR A 127 -3.20 -10.13 8.26
C TYR A 127 -4.16 -11.23 8.72
N MET A 128 -3.60 -12.40 8.99
CA MET A 128 -4.31 -13.53 9.59
C MET A 128 -3.47 -14.08 10.75
N ALA A 129 -4.15 -14.34 11.88
CA ALA A 129 -3.48 -14.92 13.04
C ALA A 129 -2.92 -16.33 12.76
N ASP A 130 -3.61 -17.09 11.90
CA ASP A 130 -3.17 -18.41 11.45
C ASP A 130 -2.54 -18.33 10.06
N ASP A 131 -1.22 -18.43 9.99
CA ASP A 131 -0.34 -18.24 8.81
C ASP A 131 -0.47 -19.35 7.76
N THR A 132 -1.56 -20.13 7.76
CA THR A 132 -1.65 -21.34 6.94
C THR A 132 -2.40 -21.20 5.64
N GLU A 133 -3.15 -20.11 5.42
CA GLU A 133 -3.94 -19.91 4.22
C GLU A 133 -3.72 -18.51 3.61
N SER A 134 -3.71 -18.45 2.27
CA SER A 134 -3.80 -17.18 1.54
C SER A 134 -5.20 -16.61 1.70
N THR A 135 -5.32 -15.28 1.83
CA THR A 135 -6.62 -14.60 1.86
C THR A 135 -7.41 -14.80 0.57
N GLY A 136 -6.74 -15.11 -0.54
CA GLY A 136 -7.32 -15.22 -1.88
C GLY A 136 -7.53 -13.86 -2.56
N PHE A 137 -7.18 -12.76 -1.93
CA PHE A 137 -7.21 -11.43 -2.56
C PHE A 137 -6.08 -11.26 -3.57
N VAL A 138 -6.32 -10.43 -4.59
CA VAL A 138 -5.26 -10.03 -5.53
C VAL A 138 -4.30 -9.10 -4.80
N THR A 139 -3.06 -9.57 -4.57
CA THR A 139 -2.07 -8.85 -3.79
C THR A 139 -0.76 -8.69 -4.57
N ILE A 140 -0.22 -7.49 -4.60
CA ILE A 140 1.10 -7.15 -5.17
C ILE A 140 2.02 -6.77 -4.01
N LYS A 141 2.92 -7.68 -3.63
CA LYS A 141 3.81 -7.50 -2.48
C LYS A 141 5.20 -8.05 -2.75
N PRO A 142 6.22 -7.57 -2.02
CA PRO A 142 7.51 -8.24 -1.98
C PRO A 142 7.38 -9.59 -1.24
N ASP A 143 8.38 -10.44 -1.40
CA ASP A 143 8.53 -11.63 -0.56
C ASP A 143 9.00 -11.21 0.84
N ASN A 144 8.04 -10.89 1.71
CA ASN A 144 8.31 -10.42 3.07
C ASN A 144 9.08 -11.46 3.91
N TYR A 145 8.76 -12.75 3.75
CA TYR A 145 9.52 -13.82 4.41
C TYR A 145 10.98 -13.81 3.97
N GLN A 146 11.24 -13.73 2.66
CA GLN A 146 12.60 -13.73 2.12
C GLN A 146 13.40 -12.47 2.54
N ILE A 147 12.74 -11.34 2.75
CA ILE A 147 13.38 -10.13 3.30
C ILE A 147 13.94 -10.44 4.70
N GLY A 148 13.10 -10.95 5.59
CA GLY A 148 13.51 -11.32 6.95
C GLY A 148 14.59 -12.42 6.96
N TYR A 149 14.40 -13.45 6.14
CA TYR A 149 15.38 -14.53 5.99
C TYR A 149 16.75 -14.01 5.52
N THR A 150 16.75 -13.08 4.58
CA THR A 150 17.98 -12.46 4.07
C THR A 150 18.67 -11.65 5.16
N LEU A 151 17.92 -10.90 5.99
CA LEU A 151 18.48 -10.17 7.13
C LEU A 151 19.19 -11.14 8.10
N GLY A 152 18.55 -12.25 8.47
CA GLY A 152 19.17 -13.28 9.31
C GLY A 152 20.46 -13.85 8.69
N ARG A 153 20.44 -14.09 7.38
CA ARG A 153 21.65 -14.53 6.65
C ARG A 153 22.77 -13.49 6.67
N GLN A 154 22.45 -12.20 6.66
CA GLN A 154 23.47 -11.14 6.78
C GLN A 154 24.07 -11.10 8.19
N ILE A 155 23.26 -11.31 9.24
CA ILE A 155 23.76 -11.44 10.62
C ILE A 155 24.79 -12.57 10.69
N ILE A 156 24.45 -13.78 10.19
CA ILE A 156 25.35 -14.94 10.16
C ILE A 156 26.65 -14.64 9.42
N LYS A 157 26.56 -13.92 8.30
CA LYS A 157 27.73 -13.63 7.46
C LYS A 157 28.68 -12.60 8.10
N ASN A 158 28.11 -11.62 8.79
CA ASN A 158 28.88 -10.49 9.33
C ASN A 158 29.45 -10.78 10.72
N ASP A 159 28.94 -11.78 11.43
CA ASP A 159 29.45 -12.19 12.72
C ASP A 159 30.59 -13.21 12.53
N THR A 160 31.81 -12.81 12.89
CA THR A 160 33.01 -13.65 12.78
C THR A 160 32.96 -14.87 13.69
N ASP A 161 32.27 -14.78 14.84
CA ASP A 161 32.16 -15.84 15.85
C ASP A 161 30.89 -16.68 15.67
N LYS A 162 30.10 -16.40 14.61
CA LYS A 162 28.70 -16.83 14.39
C LYS A 162 27.77 -16.29 15.48
N PRO A 163 26.45 -16.14 15.17
CA PRO A 163 25.47 -15.56 16.10
C PRO A 163 25.07 -16.54 17.22
N ASP A 164 25.84 -17.62 17.47
CA ASP A 164 25.50 -18.65 18.45
C ASP A 164 25.53 -18.09 19.89
N GLY A 165 24.43 -18.28 20.62
CA GLY A 165 24.22 -17.72 21.97
C GLY A 165 24.00 -16.22 22.05
N LYS A 166 23.78 -15.54 20.92
CA LYS A 166 23.53 -14.09 20.86
C LYS A 166 22.08 -13.75 21.16
N LYS A 167 21.89 -12.61 21.83
CA LYS A 167 20.59 -12.03 22.13
C LYS A 167 20.17 -11.07 21.03
N ILE A 168 18.91 -11.20 20.59
CA ILE A 168 18.35 -10.41 19.49
C ILE A 168 17.07 -9.71 19.98
N GLY A 169 17.02 -8.40 19.79
CA GLY A 169 15.81 -7.61 19.87
C GLY A 169 15.25 -7.33 18.46
N VAL A 170 13.96 -7.29 18.32
CA VAL A 170 13.29 -7.02 17.05
C VAL A 170 12.43 -5.77 17.20
N ILE A 171 12.50 -4.86 16.23
CA ILE A 171 11.61 -3.70 16.14
C ILE A 171 10.79 -3.82 14.86
N VAL A 172 9.49 -3.66 15.00
CA VAL A 172 8.51 -3.61 13.89
C VAL A 172 7.79 -2.26 13.92
N GLY A 173 7.62 -1.63 12.78
CA GLY A 173 6.90 -0.35 12.67
C GLY A 173 5.41 -0.52 12.92
N ARG A 174 4.80 -1.50 12.22
CA ARG A 174 3.36 -1.81 12.36
C ARG A 174 3.20 -3.25 12.83
N ALA A 175 2.60 -3.42 14.02
CA ALA A 175 2.25 -4.74 14.54
C ALA A 175 1.02 -5.31 13.78
N GLU A 176 0.83 -6.62 13.89
CA GLU A 176 -0.33 -7.34 13.34
C GLU A 176 -0.55 -7.06 11.84
N THR A 177 0.55 -6.99 11.08
CA THR A 177 0.54 -6.97 9.62
C THR A 177 1.20 -8.21 9.05
N GLU A 178 0.79 -8.61 7.86
CA GLU A 178 1.39 -9.76 7.18
C GLU A 178 2.89 -9.53 6.95
N ALA A 179 3.27 -8.32 6.56
CA ALA A 179 4.66 -7.98 6.31
C ALA A 179 5.54 -8.15 7.56
N SER A 180 5.09 -7.61 8.70
CA SER A 180 5.85 -7.70 9.95
C SER A 180 6.01 -9.14 10.42
N VAL A 181 4.93 -9.91 10.43
CA VAL A 181 4.94 -11.31 10.88
C VAL A 181 5.78 -12.18 9.95
N SER A 182 5.63 -12.05 8.64
CA SER A 182 6.41 -12.80 7.67
C SER A 182 7.90 -12.48 7.73
N ARG A 183 8.28 -11.21 7.92
CA ARG A 183 9.69 -10.81 8.08
C ARG A 183 10.31 -11.36 9.36
N VAL A 184 9.60 -11.25 10.49
CA VAL A 184 10.06 -11.80 11.77
C VAL A 184 10.22 -13.31 11.65
N LYS A 185 9.28 -14.01 11.04
CA LYS A 185 9.36 -15.45 10.79
C LYS A 185 10.58 -15.80 9.93
N GLY A 186 10.79 -15.10 8.83
CA GLY A 186 11.96 -15.31 7.97
C GLY A 186 13.29 -15.14 8.73
N LEU A 187 13.41 -14.09 9.55
CA LEU A 187 14.57 -13.84 10.41
C LEU A 187 14.80 -15.02 11.38
N THR A 188 13.74 -15.42 12.07
CA THR A 188 13.81 -16.53 13.06
C THR A 188 14.21 -17.84 12.40
N ASP A 189 13.63 -18.18 11.25
CA ASP A 189 13.94 -19.40 10.51
C ASP A 189 15.40 -19.40 9.99
N ALA A 190 15.92 -18.26 9.56
CA ALA A 190 17.30 -18.13 9.13
C ALA A 190 18.29 -18.39 10.27
N LEU A 191 17.93 -18.06 11.50
CA LEU A 191 18.74 -18.19 12.70
C LEU A 191 18.46 -19.46 13.50
N ALA A 192 17.49 -20.30 13.10
CA ALA A 192 17.08 -21.49 13.84
C ALA A 192 18.20 -22.54 14.05
N GLY A 193 19.25 -22.53 13.21
CA GLY A 193 20.43 -23.38 13.36
C GLY A 193 21.48 -22.88 14.36
N TYR A 194 21.24 -21.74 14.98
CA TYR A 194 22.10 -21.07 15.94
C TYR A 194 21.31 -20.88 17.24
N ASN A 195 21.98 -20.94 18.37
CA ASN A 195 21.36 -20.83 19.70
C ASN A 195 21.06 -19.37 20.05
N CYS A 196 20.46 -18.62 19.09
CA CYS A 196 20.07 -17.23 19.29
C CYS A 196 18.85 -17.12 20.19
N GLU A 197 18.85 -16.17 21.11
CA GLU A 197 17.71 -15.83 21.96
C GLU A 197 17.02 -14.58 21.45
N PHE A 198 15.76 -14.69 21.04
CA PHE A 198 14.91 -13.53 20.74
C PHE A 198 14.32 -13.00 22.04
N VAL A 199 14.92 -11.96 22.58
CA VAL A 199 14.63 -11.47 23.95
C VAL A 199 13.34 -10.66 24.00
N TRP A 200 13.14 -9.81 22.99
CA TRP A 200 11.95 -8.97 22.89
C TRP A 200 11.63 -8.60 21.43
N THR A 201 10.35 -8.35 21.20
CA THR A 201 9.85 -7.68 19.99
C THR A 201 9.15 -6.41 20.41
N TYR A 202 9.65 -5.27 19.94
CA TYR A 202 9.08 -3.97 20.22
C TYR A 202 8.25 -3.50 19.01
N ASN A 203 7.00 -3.13 19.26
CA ASN A 203 6.13 -2.54 18.26
C ASN A 203 6.19 -1.03 18.40
N GLN A 204 6.59 -0.36 17.33
CA GLN A 204 6.58 1.09 17.29
C GLN A 204 5.13 1.58 17.30
N ASN A 205 4.75 2.29 18.35
CA ASN A 205 3.47 2.99 18.38
C ASN A 205 3.72 4.45 18.02
N SER A 206 2.99 4.95 17.04
CA SER A 206 3.05 6.36 16.64
C SER A 206 3.02 7.29 17.87
N GLY A 207 3.94 8.24 17.89
CA GLY A 207 4.01 9.30 18.92
C GLY A 207 4.78 8.97 20.20
N LYS A 208 5.40 7.80 20.34
CA LYS A 208 6.33 7.49 21.43
C LYS A 208 7.78 7.59 20.97
N ASP A 209 8.63 8.09 21.83
CA ASP A 209 10.08 8.08 21.64
C ASP A 209 10.59 6.62 21.72
N THR A 210 10.71 5.98 20.55
CA THR A 210 11.09 4.58 20.40
C THR A 210 12.49 4.34 20.96
N CYS A 211 13.44 5.27 20.76
CA CYS A 211 14.80 5.15 21.30
C CYS A 211 14.79 5.01 22.82
N LYS A 212 14.07 5.89 23.52
CA LYS A 212 13.95 5.81 25.00
C LYS A 212 13.24 4.55 25.47
N ALA A 213 12.25 4.08 24.70
CA ALA A 213 11.55 2.86 25.03
C ALA A 213 12.48 1.65 24.88
N VAL A 214 13.24 1.56 23.80
CA VAL A 214 14.20 0.51 23.51
C VAL A 214 15.35 0.53 24.53
N ASP A 215 15.88 1.69 24.90
CA ASP A 215 16.91 1.84 25.91
C ASP A 215 16.52 1.29 27.31
N SER A 216 15.23 1.20 27.58
CA SER A 216 14.69 0.63 28.81
C SER A 216 14.54 -0.90 28.80
N LEU A 217 14.70 -1.53 27.60
CA LEU A 217 14.58 -2.97 27.43
C LEU A 217 15.88 -3.70 27.83
N GLU A 218 15.80 -5.02 27.91
CA GLU A 218 16.98 -5.85 28.16
C GLU A 218 18.02 -5.64 27.07
N ALA A 219 19.30 -5.52 27.46
CA ALA A 219 20.40 -5.35 26.51
C ALA A 219 20.55 -6.58 25.61
N VAL A 220 20.73 -6.34 24.33
CA VAL A 220 20.87 -7.37 23.28
C VAL A 220 22.15 -7.16 22.47
N ASP A 221 22.62 -8.21 21.81
CA ASP A 221 23.79 -8.15 20.92
C ASP A 221 23.43 -7.53 19.56
N TYR A 222 22.19 -7.75 19.08
CA TYR A 222 21.67 -7.25 17.82
C TYR A 222 20.27 -6.67 17.98
N ILE A 223 20.00 -5.57 17.29
CA ILE A 223 18.66 -5.06 17.07
C ILE A 223 18.34 -5.21 15.59
N ALA A 224 17.28 -5.93 15.26
CA ALA A 224 16.79 -6.15 13.91
C ALA A 224 15.56 -5.26 13.65
N ALA A 225 15.74 -4.22 12.82
CA ALA A 225 14.65 -3.40 12.33
C ALA A 225 14.00 -4.08 11.11
N MET A 226 12.68 -4.32 11.16
CA MET A 226 11.97 -5.07 10.13
C MET A 226 11.50 -4.20 8.95
N ASP A 227 11.49 -2.89 9.11
CA ASP A 227 11.06 -1.92 8.09
C ASP A 227 11.84 -0.60 8.23
N THR A 228 11.64 0.31 7.26
CA THR A 228 12.30 1.61 7.26
C THR A 228 11.89 2.49 8.42
N GLU A 229 10.65 2.42 8.85
CA GLU A 229 10.14 3.19 9.99
C GLU A 229 10.83 2.78 11.29
N ALA A 230 10.96 1.46 11.52
CA ALA A 230 11.72 0.92 12.63
C ALA A 230 13.21 1.29 12.56
N LEU A 231 13.79 1.40 11.35
CA LEU A 231 15.20 1.76 11.15
C LEU A 231 15.44 3.25 11.41
N ASP A 232 14.57 4.13 10.93
CA ASP A 232 14.70 5.58 11.07
C ASP A 232 14.72 5.99 12.55
N THR A 233 13.91 5.31 13.38
CA THR A 233 13.89 5.56 14.84
C THR A 233 15.12 5.08 15.59
N LEU A 234 15.94 4.21 15.02
CA LEU A 234 17.24 3.81 15.61
C LEU A 234 18.40 4.74 15.22
N GLY A 235 18.19 5.58 14.20
CA GLY A 235 19.20 6.48 13.63
C GLY A 235 19.20 7.88 14.23
N GLU A 236 18.22 8.25 15.07
CA GLU A 236 18.14 9.50 15.82
C GLU A 236 18.79 9.39 17.20
#